data_728fc6a44b3029ecf91896ba5bca2668
#
_entry.id   728fc6a44b3029ecf91896ba5bca2668
#
_cell.length_a   1.000
_cell.length_b   1.000
_cell.length_c   1.000
_cell.angle_alpha   90.00
_cell.angle_beta   90.00
_cell.angle_gamma   90.00
#
_symmetry.space_group_name_H-M   'P 1'
#
loop_
_entity.id
_entity.type
_entity.pdbx_description
1 polymer ?
#
loop_
_entity_poly.entity_id
_entity_poly.type
_entity_poly.pdbx_seq_one_letter_code
_entity_poly.pdbx_strand_id
1 'polypeptide(L)'
;VPVPRLIPIAHEADYRTDRIGHYDDGLFLASAWDHHAYVHLFDRDGAYRRSTITRVADRAALAEALDGLLAGLSGMSYGDIAIQLFQTHQDDVTFGLIDESGDRAGDGSHVDWVELYPDRLGFHEPWDGLYDT
;
A
#
# COMPACT_ATOMS: atom_id res chain seq x y z
N VAL A 1 -5.23 0.54 21.40
CA VAL A 1 -3.93 -0.02 21.03
C VAL A 1 -3.22 0.97 20.11
N PRO A 2 -2.01 1.41 20.42
CA PRO A 2 -1.29 2.32 19.55
C PRO A 2 -0.98 1.68 18.21
N VAL A 3 -0.64 2.53 17.24
CA VAL A 3 -0.26 2.06 15.90
C VAL A 3 0.91 1.08 16.02
N PRO A 4 0.78 -0.15 15.50
CA PRO A 4 1.88 -1.12 15.58
C PRO A 4 3.04 -0.75 14.66
N ARG A 5 4.22 -1.27 14.95
CA ARG A 5 5.41 -1.04 14.12
C ARG A 5 5.24 -1.61 12.71
N LEU A 6 4.59 -2.75 12.60
CA LEU A 6 4.25 -3.37 11.32
C LEU A 6 2.74 -3.35 11.16
N ILE A 7 2.28 -2.79 10.06
CA ILE A 7 0.87 -2.70 9.74
C ILE A 7 0.48 -3.92 8.90
N PRO A 8 -0.40 -4.79 9.40
CA PRO A 8 -0.90 -5.90 8.60
C PRO A 8 -1.79 -5.39 7.46
N ILE A 9 -1.63 -5.97 6.29
CA ILE A 9 -2.50 -5.73 5.13
C ILE A 9 -2.88 -7.08 4.57
N ALA A 10 -4.18 -7.39 4.60
CA ALA A 10 -4.69 -8.66 4.11
C ALA A 10 -4.83 -8.63 2.59
N HIS A 11 -4.40 -9.71 1.94
CA HIS A 11 -4.62 -9.89 0.51
C HIS A 11 -6.07 -10.28 0.27
N GLU A 12 -6.76 -9.50 -0.56
CA GLU A 12 -8.15 -9.77 -0.93
C GLU A 12 -8.29 -9.72 -2.45
N ALA A 13 -8.47 -10.89 -3.07
CA ALA A 13 -8.62 -11.01 -4.52
C ALA A 13 -9.81 -10.16 -5.00
N ASP A 14 -9.62 -9.46 -6.11
CA ASP A 14 -10.60 -8.60 -6.75
C ASP A 14 -10.96 -7.32 -5.96
N TYR A 15 -10.18 -7.01 -4.91
CA TYR A 15 -10.33 -5.78 -4.13
C TYR A 15 -9.08 -4.90 -4.27
N ARG A 16 -9.03 -3.80 -3.48
CA ARG A 16 -7.94 -2.81 -3.57
C ARG A 16 -6.60 -3.35 -3.11
N THR A 17 -6.58 -4.46 -2.36
CA THR A 17 -5.37 -5.11 -1.85
C THR A 17 -5.10 -6.43 -2.57
N ASP A 18 -5.45 -6.52 -3.85
CA ASP A 18 -5.28 -7.76 -4.61
C ASP A 18 -3.87 -7.95 -5.18
N ARG A 19 -3.04 -6.91 -5.20
CA ARG A 19 -1.70 -6.94 -5.77
C ARG A 19 -0.63 -6.74 -4.72
N ILE A 20 -0.71 -7.51 -3.65
CA ILE A 20 0.27 -7.51 -2.56
C ILE A 20 0.77 -8.92 -2.31
N GLY A 21 1.97 -9.05 -1.78
CA GLY A 21 2.50 -10.37 -1.46
C GLY A 21 4.00 -10.39 -1.23
N HIS A 22 4.59 -11.51 -1.61
CA HIS A 22 6.00 -11.83 -1.37
C HIS A 22 6.71 -12.07 -2.69
N TYR A 23 7.99 -11.76 -2.73
CA TYR A 23 8.89 -12.12 -3.83
C TYR A 23 10.26 -12.50 -3.25
N ASP A 24 11.24 -12.86 -4.10
CA ASP A 24 12.50 -13.41 -3.62
C ASP A 24 13.22 -12.55 -2.58
N ASP A 25 13.18 -11.21 -2.74
CA ASP A 25 13.93 -10.30 -1.88
C ASP A 25 13.11 -9.67 -0.76
N GLY A 26 11.81 -9.94 -0.68
CA GLY A 26 11.00 -9.35 0.38
C GLY A 26 9.51 -9.33 0.11
N LEU A 27 8.90 -8.17 0.36
CA LEU A 27 7.46 -7.94 0.23
C LEU A 27 7.19 -6.88 -0.84
N PHE A 28 6.02 -6.93 -1.46
CA PHE A 28 5.61 -5.90 -2.40
C PHE A 28 4.16 -5.48 -2.17
N LEU A 29 3.90 -4.22 -2.49
CA LEU A 29 2.56 -3.63 -2.53
C LEU A 29 2.43 -2.87 -3.85
N ALA A 30 1.54 -3.32 -4.71
CA ALA A 30 1.32 -2.72 -6.02
C ALA A 30 -0.13 -2.33 -6.20
N SER A 31 -0.36 -1.28 -6.95
CA SER A 31 -1.70 -0.82 -7.28
C SER A 31 -1.65 0.16 -8.44
N ALA A 32 -2.83 0.62 -8.84
CA ALA A 32 -2.98 1.68 -9.81
C ALA A 32 -3.98 2.71 -9.28
N TRP A 33 -3.68 3.97 -9.49
CA TRP A 33 -4.56 5.07 -9.09
C TRP A 33 -4.43 6.20 -10.09
N ASP A 34 -5.57 6.69 -10.57
CA ASP A 34 -5.64 7.76 -11.56
C ASP A 34 -4.84 7.38 -12.83
N HIS A 35 -3.74 8.05 -13.13
CA HIS A 35 -2.87 7.76 -14.27
C HIS A 35 -1.55 7.09 -13.86
N HIS A 36 -1.48 6.52 -12.67
CA HIS A 36 -0.25 5.94 -12.15
C HIS A 36 -0.42 4.45 -11.83
N ALA A 37 0.53 3.64 -12.31
CA ALA A 37 0.70 2.26 -11.88
C ALA A 37 2.00 2.21 -11.07
N TYR A 38 2.00 1.51 -9.95
CA TYR A 38 3.15 1.54 -9.06
C TYR A 38 3.33 0.26 -8.28
N VAL A 39 4.60 0.02 -7.88
CA VAL A 39 4.96 -1.04 -6.95
C VAL A 39 5.92 -0.47 -5.91
N HIS A 40 5.62 -0.74 -4.65
CA HIS A 40 6.49 -0.43 -3.51
C HIS A 40 7.14 -1.72 -3.04
N LEU A 41 8.44 -1.68 -2.79
CA LEU A 41 9.20 -2.85 -2.37
C LEU A 41 9.71 -2.66 -0.96
N PHE A 42 9.64 -3.75 -0.18
CA PHE A 42 10.04 -3.80 1.23
C PHE A 42 10.95 -4.99 1.43
N ASP A 43 11.83 -4.93 2.43
CA ASP A 43 12.59 -6.11 2.81
C ASP A 43 11.68 -7.11 3.55
N ARG A 44 12.24 -8.26 3.94
CA ARG A 44 11.47 -9.33 4.60
C ARG A 44 10.93 -8.92 5.96
N ASP A 45 11.51 -7.89 6.58
CA ASP A 45 11.08 -7.34 7.86
C ASP A 45 10.06 -6.21 7.71
N GLY A 46 9.64 -5.92 6.48
CA GLY A 46 8.64 -4.89 6.20
C GLY A 46 9.18 -3.49 6.09
N ALA A 47 10.50 -3.28 6.10
CA ALA A 47 11.09 -1.96 5.95
C ALA A 47 11.08 -1.53 4.48
N TYR A 48 10.65 -0.29 4.24
CA TYR A 48 10.58 0.26 2.89
C TYR A 48 11.95 0.33 2.22
N ARG A 49 12.02 -0.05 0.95
CA ARG A 49 13.24 -0.01 0.15
C ARG A 49 13.13 1.00 -0.98
N ARG A 50 12.19 0.83 -1.89
CA ARG A 50 12.05 1.70 -3.06
C ARG A 50 10.70 1.49 -3.74
N SER A 51 10.38 2.41 -4.66
CA SER A 51 9.18 2.32 -5.49
C SER A 51 9.55 2.48 -6.95
N THR A 52 8.75 1.86 -7.80
CA THR A 52 8.70 2.17 -9.23
C THR A 52 7.30 2.67 -9.53
N ILE A 53 7.19 3.90 -10.02
CA ILE A 53 5.92 4.57 -10.29
C ILE A 53 5.93 4.98 -11.75
N THR A 54 4.95 4.47 -12.50
CA THR A 54 4.83 4.73 -13.94
C THR A 54 3.56 5.53 -14.20
N ARG A 55 3.72 6.66 -14.87
CA ARG A 55 2.58 7.45 -15.34
C ARG A 55 2.20 7.02 -16.75
N VAL A 56 0.88 6.86 -17.00
CA VAL A 56 0.34 6.54 -18.32
C VAL A 56 -0.54 7.69 -18.80
N ALA A 57 -0.54 7.92 -20.12
CA ALA A 57 -1.38 8.97 -20.71
C ALA A 57 -2.86 8.58 -20.73
N ASP A 58 -3.15 7.30 -20.91
CA ASP A 58 -4.51 6.75 -21.00
C ASP A 58 -4.71 5.73 -19.88
N ARG A 59 -5.76 5.91 -19.08
CA ARG A 59 -6.12 4.98 -18.01
C ARG A 59 -6.32 3.54 -18.49
N ALA A 60 -6.70 3.35 -19.75
CA ALA A 60 -6.84 2.02 -20.32
C ALA A 60 -5.52 1.24 -20.33
N ALA A 61 -4.38 1.93 -20.24
CA ALA A 61 -3.06 1.30 -20.21
C ALA A 61 -2.60 0.92 -18.78
N LEU A 62 -3.35 1.25 -17.74
CA LEU A 62 -2.93 1.02 -16.35
C LEU A 62 -2.74 -0.46 -16.03
N ALA A 63 -3.66 -1.31 -16.44
CA ALA A 63 -3.58 -2.74 -16.14
C ALA A 63 -2.32 -3.35 -16.76
N GLU A 64 -2.01 -3.03 -18.00
CA GLU A 64 -0.80 -3.51 -18.68
C GLU A 64 0.47 -2.98 -18.01
N ALA A 65 0.48 -1.70 -17.64
CA ALA A 65 1.61 -1.10 -16.94
C ALA A 65 1.86 -1.78 -15.59
N LEU A 66 0.80 -2.04 -14.84
CA LEU A 66 0.89 -2.73 -13.55
C LEU A 66 1.41 -4.16 -13.72
N ASP A 67 0.87 -4.90 -14.69
CA ASP A 67 1.34 -6.26 -14.99
C ASP A 67 2.83 -6.27 -15.37
N GLY A 68 3.28 -5.26 -16.12
CA GLY A 68 4.69 -5.13 -16.47
C GLY A 68 5.60 -4.91 -15.26
N LEU A 69 5.15 -4.11 -14.30
CA LEU A 69 5.89 -3.91 -13.05
C LEU A 69 5.99 -5.19 -12.24
N LEU A 70 4.90 -5.93 -12.13
CA LEU A 70 4.86 -7.18 -11.37
C LEU A 70 5.68 -8.28 -12.05
N ALA A 71 5.74 -8.31 -13.37
CA ALA A 71 6.53 -9.28 -14.12
C ALA A 71 8.02 -9.17 -13.82
N GLY A 72 8.48 -8.03 -13.33
CA GLY A 72 9.88 -7.83 -12.92
C GLY A 72 10.23 -8.42 -11.56
N LEU A 73 9.28 -8.98 -10.83
CA LEU A 73 9.50 -9.53 -9.48
C LEU A 73 9.70 -11.04 -9.55
N SER A 74 10.92 -11.49 -9.25
CA SER A 74 11.25 -12.92 -9.26
C SER A 74 10.64 -13.64 -8.06
N GLY A 75 10.03 -14.81 -8.31
CA GLY A 75 9.46 -15.63 -7.24
C GLY A 75 8.24 -15.04 -6.57
N MET A 76 7.49 -14.21 -7.30
CA MET A 76 6.33 -13.51 -6.75
C MET A 76 5.18 -14.46 -6.43
N SER A 77 4.54 -14.21 -5.28
CA SER A 77 3.26 -14.83 -4.92
C SER A 77 2.41 -13.84 -4.15
N TYR A 78 1.10 -13.87 -4.37
CA TYR A 78 0.17 -13.02 -3.63
C TYR A 78 -0.08 -13.58 -2.24
N GLY A 79 -0.28 -12.68 -1.28
CA GLY A 79 -0.57 -13.05 0.10
C GLY A 79 -0.56 -11.85 1.02
N ASP A 80 -0.87 -12.09 2.29
CA ASP A 80 -0.86 -11.04 3.31
C ASP A 80 0.56 -10.54 3.54
N ILE A 81 0.66 -9.24 3.86
CA ILE A 81 1.94 -8.62 4.20
C ILE A 81 1.80 -7.85 5.52
N ALA A 82 2.95 -7.50 6.10
CA ALA A 82 3.03 -6.57 7.21
C ALA A 82 4.22 -5.65 6.96
N ILE A 83 3.96 -4.36 6.92
CA ILE A 83 4.96 -3.37 6.52
C ILE A 83 5.02 -2.20 7.48
N GLN A 84 6.18 -1.52 7.48
CA GLN A 84 6.37 -0.29 8.24
C GLN A 84 5.75 0.89 7.49
N LEU A 85 5.49 1.97 8.20
CA LEU A 85 5.08 3.23 7.61
C LEU A 85 6.15 3.71 6.63
N PHE A 86 5.72 4.29 5.52
CA PHE A 86 6.63 4.86 4.52
C PHE A 86 5.93 5.96 3.74
N GLN A 87 6.71 6.78 3.05
CA GLN A 87 6.17 7.87 2.25
C GLN A 87 7.12 8.19 1.11
N THR A 88 6.55 8.42 -0.08
CA THR A 88 7.29 8.90 -1.25
C THR A 88 6.37 9.79 -2.10
N HIS A 89 6.95 10.56 -3.00
CA HIS A 89 6.22 11.52 -3.83
C HIS A 89 6.67 11.41 -5.27
N GLN A 90 5.71 11.54 -6.20
CA GLN A 90 6.00 11.68 -7.63
C GLN A 90 4.83 12.38 -8.32
N ASP A 91 5.12 13.29 -9.25
CA ASP A 91 4.10 14.02 -10.03
C ASP A 91 3.07 14.74 -9.13
N ASP A 92 3.53 15.33 -8.03
CA ASP A 92 2.70 16.01 -7.02
C ASP A 92 1.71 15.07 -6.31
N VAL A 93 1.91 13.76 -6.40
CA VAL A 93 1.09 12.76 -5.72
C VAL A 93 1.87 12.18 -4.55
N THR A 94 1.22 12.05 -3.41
CA THR A 94 1.77 11.37 -2.23
C THR A 94 1.40 9.89 -2.28
N PHE A 95 2.40 9.03 -2.12
CA PHE A 95 2.23 7.58 -1.99
C PHE A 95 2.78 7.16 -0.63
N GLY A 96 2.13 6.22 0.00
CA GLY A 96 2.66 5.68 1.23
C GLY A 96 1.62 5.22 2.22
N LEU A 97 2.10 4.76 3.36
CA LEU A 97 1.30 4.32 4.48
C LEU A 97 1.62 5.25 5.64
N ILE A 98 0.69 6.14 5.97
CA ILE A 98 0.94 7.32 6.78
C ILE A 98 0.07 7.30 8.02
N ASP A 99 0.67 7.62 9.17
CA ASP A 99 -0.05 7.75 10.44
C ASP A 99 -0.92 9.02 10.41
N GLU A 100 -2.22 8.79 10.43
CA GLU A 100 -3.23 9.84 10.42
C GLU A 100 -4.06 9.79 11.71
N SER A 101 -3.46 9.32 12.78
CA SER A 101 -4.12 9.23 14.10
C SER A 101 -4.51 10.61 14.61
N GLY A 102 -5.59 10.66 15.38
CA GLY A 102 -6.06 11.90 15.96
C GLY A 102 -7.57 11.90 16.19
N ASP A 103 -8.15 13.08 16.23
CA ASP A 103 -9.59 13.30 16.38
C ASP A 103 -10.27 13.19 15.02
N ARG A 104 -10.59 11.98 14.61
CA ARG A 104 -11.20 11.74 13.29
C ARG A 104 -12.72 11.96 13.30
N ALA A 105 -13.35 11.90 14.46
CA ALA A 105 -14.80 12.09 14.59
C ALA A 105 -15.17 13.56 14.87
N GLY A 106 -14.21 14.40 15.21
CA GLY A 106 -14.45 15.80 15.56
C GLY A 106 -15.06 16.00 16.95
N ASP A 107 -14.99 14.99 17.81
CA ASP A 107 -15.60 15.03 19.16
C ASP A 107 -14.56 15.06 20.29
N GLY A 108 -13.29 15.26 19.96
CA GLY A 108 -12.20 15.28 20.93
C GLY A 108 -11.63 13.93 21.30
N SER A 109 -12.17 12.84 20.77
CA SER A 109 -11.63 11.49 21.00
C SER A 109 -10.43 11.24 20.10
N HIS A 110 -9.52 10.36 20.55
CA HIS A 110 -8.36 9.96 19.78
C HIS A 110 -8.58 8.59 19.15
N VAL A 111 -8.29 8.46 17.85
CA VAL A 111 -8.34 7.19 17.12
C VAL A 111 -6.97 6.94 16.50
N ASP A 112 -6.42 5.75 16.73
CA ASP A 112 -5.21 5.30 16.05
C ASP A 112 -5.57 4.84 14.64
N TRP A 113 -4.99 5.50 13.63
CA TRP A 113 -5.39 5.32 12.24
C TRP A 113 -4.19 5.47 11.33
N VAL A 114 -4.07 4.56 10.36
CA VAL A 114 -3.05 4.64 9.32
C VAL A 114 -3.75 4.62 7.97
N GLU A 115 -3.31 5.46 7.06
CA GLU A 115 -3.96 5.58 5.75
C GLU A 115 -2.98 5.31 4.62
N LEU A 116 -3.41 4.47 3.69
CA LEU A 116 -2.63 4.14 2.49
C LEU A 116 -3.02 5.12 1.37
N TYR A 117 -2.04 5.89 0.92
CA TYR A 117 -2.18 6.87 -0.14
C TYR A 117 -1.67 6.31 -1.47
N PRO A 118 -2.21 6.74 -2.61
CA PRO A 118 -3.25 7.76 -2.78
C PRO A 118 -4.68 7.26 -2.67
N ASP A 119 -4.90 5.96 -2.57
CA ASP A 119 -6.24 5.34 -2.55
C ASP A 119 -7.08 5.71 -1.33
N ARG A 120 -6.45 6.18 -0.27
CA ARG A 120 -7.10 6.54 0.99
C ARG A 120 -7.75 5.35 1.68
N LEU A 121 -7.06 4.22 1.72
CA LEU A 121 -7.50 3.04 2.47
C LEU A 121 -7.07 3.16 3.92
N GLY A 122 -8.02 3.03 4.86
CA GLY A 122 -7.74 3.20 6.28
C GLY A 122 -7.55 1.89 7.00
N PHE A 123 -6.52 1.82 7.85
CA PHE A 123 -6.23 0.67 8.71
C PHE A 123 -6.25 1.12 10.16
N HIS A 124 -6.89 0.35 11.01
CA HIS A 124 -7.09 0.70 12.40
C HIS A 124 -7.34 -0.56 13.25
N GLU A 125 -7.53 -0.38 14.54
CA GLU A 125 -7.83 -1.48 15.43
C GLU A 125 -9.06 -2.27 14.93
N PRO A 126 -9.01 -3.61 14.89
CA PRO A 126 -8.05 -4.48 15.60
C PRO A 126 -6.74 -4.80 14.85
N TRP A 127 -6.38 -4.08 13.81
CA TRP A 127 -5.16 -4.30 13.02
C TRP A 127 -5.12 -5.71 12.41
N ASP A 128 -6.21 -6.10 11.79
CA ASP A 128 -6.39 -7.43 11.18
C ASP A 128 -6.10 -7.45 9.68
N GLY A 129 -5.63 -6.34 9.14
CA GLY A 129 -5.29 -6.22 7.72
C GLY A 129 -6.43 -5.79 6.82
N LEU A 130 -7.64 -5.67 7.33
CA LEU A 130 -8.79 -5.18 6.56
C LEU A 130 -8.79 -3.66 6.52
N TYR A 131 -9.26 -3.10 5.41
CA TYR A 131 -9.27 -1.66 5.23
C TYR A 131 -10.68 -1.09 5.22
N ASP A 132 -10.75 0.20 5.58
CA ASP A 132 -11.93 1.04 5.42
C ASP A 132 -11.69 2.11 4.35
N THR A 133 -12.75 2.56 3.73
CA THR A 133 -12.70 3.64 2.73
C THR A 133 -13.58 4.83 3.12
#